data_2ed73ae1bbfbc3dbc4f15ce56af76123
#
_entry.id   2ed73ae1bbfbc3dbc4f15ce56af76123
#
_cell.length_a   1.000
_cell.length_b   1.000
_cell.length_c   1.000
_cell.angle_alpha   90.00
_cell.angle_beta   90.00
_cell.angle_gamma   90.00
#
_symmetry.space_group_name_H-M   'P 1'
#
loop_
_entity.id
_entity.type
_entity.pdbx_description
1 polymer ?
#
loop_
_entity_poly.entity_id
_entity_poly.type
_entity_poly.pdbx_seq_one_letter_code
_entity_poly.pdbx_strand_id
1 'polypeptide(L)'
;ASPLAKRIARENSIDLNLIKGSGPHGRIVKKDVENHNVNSLPKDLKKSISDVSNFELIKNSSMRQTIAKRLVESKTNAPHFYLSIDCNIDDLLSFRKKVNDEFPEQGKISVNDIIVKVAGLTLNKVPECNVSWTNESTKFFKSSDISVAVAIDGGLITPIVRNVEEKGIHKISSEIKELVEKAKNGTLSPNEYNGGTFSISNLGMYGIKNFTAIINPPQSAILAVGAGQKIPTVNDDKIVICNVMNVTLSCDHRAIDGAVGAKFLQVFKKIIENPMLMSL
;
A
#
# COMPACT_ATOMS: atom_id res chain seq x y z
N ALA A 1 32.21 20.89 38.23
CA ALA A 1 32.05 20.07 37.00
C ALA A 1 33.07 20.52 35.95
N SER A 2 33.55 19.59 35.14
CA SER A 2 34.41 19.89 34.00
C SER A 2 33.65 20.69 32.92
N PRO A 3 34.37 21.49 32.06
CA PRO A 3 33.68 22.26 31.00
C PRO A 3 32.81 21.40 30.10
N LEU A 4 33.26 20.18 29.74
CA LEU A 4 32.52 19.23 28.93
C LEU A 4 31.30 18.66 29.66
N ALA A 5 31.44 18.34 30.97
CA ALA A 5 30.30 17.91 31.79
C ALA A 5 29.22 18.98 31.90
N LYS A 6 29.60 20.27 32.05
CA LYS A 6 28.66 21.40 32.07
C LYS A 6 27.88 21.53 30.74
N ARG A 7 28.59 21.35 29.62
CA ARG A 7 27.97 21.43 28.30
C ARG A 7 26.93 20.31 28.09
N ILE A 8 27.30 19.05 28.36
CA ILE A 8 26.42 17.89 28.22
C ILE A 8 25.22 18.00 29.18
N ALA A 9 25.42 18.44 30.40
CA ALA A 9 24.33 18.65 31.36
C ALA A 9 23.32 19.70 30.86
N ARG A 10 23.82 20.80 30.25
CA ARG A 10 22.96 21.85 29.66
C ARG A 10 22.19 21.33 28.45
N GLU A 11 22.85 20.60 27.54
CA GLU A 11 22.21 20.00 26.32
C GLU A 11 21.14 18.99 26.70
N ASN A 12 21.27 18.28 27.82
CA ASN A 12 20.31 17.27 28.29
C ASN A 12 19.42 17.74 29.45
N SER A 13 19.41 19.03 29.79
CA SER A 13 18.62 19.63 30.90
C SER A 13 18.82 18.92 32.25
N ILE A 14 20.04 18.49 32.56
CA ILE A 14 20.40 17.77 33.79
C ILE A 14 20.91 18.76 34.82
N ASP A 15 20.36 18.70 36.06
CA ASP A 15 20.86 19.50 37.18
C ASP A 15 22.15 18.88 37.78
N LEU A 16 23.26 19.60 37.65
CA LEU A 16 24.55 19.16 38.14
C LEU A 16 24.61 19.04 39.67
N ASN A 17 23.74 19.68 40.42
CA ASN A 17 23.67 19.58 41.88
C ASN A 17 23.23 18.20 42.36
N LEU A 18 22.59 17.44 41.51
CA LEU A 18 22.09 16.08 41.77
C LEU A 18 23.13 14.99 41.45
N ILE A 19 24.33 15.38 40.92
CA ILE A 19 25.33 14.43 40.45
C ILE A 19 26.52 14.45 41.41
N LYS A 20 26.90 13.28 41.94
CA LYS A 20 28.15 13.10 42.71
C LYS A 20 29.31 12.91 41.74
N GLY A 21 30.28 13.82 41.75
CA GLY A 21 31.47 13.77 40.89
C GLY A 21 32.42 12.65 41.25
N SER A 22 32.89 11.89 40.27
CA SER A 22 33.88 10.81 40.40
C SER A 22 35.32 11.25 40.06
N GLY A 23 35.50 12.47 39.58
CA GLY A 23 36.81 13.02 39.23
C GLY A 23 37.63 13.54 40.43
N PRO A 24 38.91 13.94 40.22
CA PRO A 24 39.77 14.47 41.28
C PRO A 24 39.12 15.62 42.05
N HIS A 25 39.26 15.58 43.37
CA HIS A 25 38.65 16.53 44.31
C HIS A 25 37.09 16.63 44.20
N GLY A 26 36.40 15.53 43.84
CA GLY A 26 34.94 15.52 43.72
C GLY A 26 34.41 16.23 42.47
N ARG A 27 35.23 16.48 41.46
CA ARG A 27 34.84 17.14 40.22
C ARG A 27 33.92 16.22 39.39
N ILE A 28 32.79 16.76 38.96
CA ILE A 28 31.90 16.06 38.03
C ILE A 28 32.56 16.00 36.64
N VAL A 29 32.74 14.79 36.11
CA VAL A 29 33.30 14.52 34.78
C VAL A 29 32.24 14.06 33.81
N LYS A 30 32.54 14.00 32.52
CA LYS A 30 31.59 13.59 31.44
C LYS A 30 30.84 12.30 31.77
N LYS A 31 31.58 11.28 32.24
CA LYS A 31 31.04 9.96 32.59
C LYS A 31 29.96 10.01 33.69
N ASP A 32 30.06 10.94 34.63
CA ASP A 32 29.09 11.08 35.71
C ASP A 32 27.75 11.60 35.18
N VAL A 33 27.79 12.54 34.24
CA VAL A 33 26.59 13.10 33.60
C VAL A 33 25.92 12.06 32.70
N GLU A 34 26.69 11.31 31.93
CA GLU A 34 26.17 10.25 31.06
C GLU A 34 25.56 9.10 31.88
N ASN A 35 26.19 8.68 32.95
CA ASN A 35 25.67 7.66 33.86
C ASN A 35 24.41 8.12 34.63
N HIS A 36 24.31 9.41 34.96
CA HIS A 36 23.13 9.96 35.62
C HIS A 36 21.89 9.95 34.73
N ASN A 37 22.07 10.18 33.43
CA ASN A 37 20.97 10.12 32.44
C ASN A 37 20.32 8.72 32.32
N VAL A 38 21.06 7.68 32.70
CA VAL A 38 20.54 6.28 32.63
C VAL A 38 19.84 5.86 33.93
N ASN A 39 20.14 6.52 35.08
CA ASN A 39 19.71 6.06 36.40
C ASN A 39 18.79 6.99 37.20
N SER A 40 18.42 8.15 36.67
CA SER A 40 17.81 9.23 37.47
C SER A 40 16.26 9.27 37.48
N LEU A 41 15.58 8.18 37.22
CA LEU A 41 14.18 8.04 37.67
C LEU A 41 14.18 7.40 39.07
N PRO A 42 13.60 8.05 40.11
CA PRO A 42 13.44 7.45 41.44
C PRO A 42 12.78 6.07 41.30
N LYS A 43 13.24 5.09 42.07
CA LYS A 43 12.70 3.72 42.07
C LYS A 43 11.19 3.70 42.29
N ASP A 44 10.67 4.66 43.05
CA ASP A 44 9.25 4.82 43.33
C ASP A 44 8.45 5.35 42.13
N LEU A 45 9.06 6.21 41.27
CA LEU A 45 8.44 6.60 39.98
C LEU A 45 8.51 5.46 38.96
N LYS A 46 9.56 4.65 38.94
CA LYS A 46 9.61 3.43 38.11
C LYS A 46 8.50 2.43 38.52
N LYS A 47 8.23 2.32 39.81
CA LYS A 47 7.19 1.43 40.33
C LYS A 47 5.77 1.97 40.06
N SER A 48 5.57 3.29 40.13
CA SER A 48 4.28 3.91 39.81
C SER A 48 3.96 3.96 38.31
N ILE A 49 4.99 3.96 37.44
CA ILE A 49 4.81 3.87 35.98
C ILE A 49 4.58 2.40 35.57
N SER A 50 5.17 1.43 36.26
CA SER A 50 4.93 -0.01 35.98
C SER A 50 3.54 -0.49 36.42
N ASP A 51 2.92 0.18 37.42
CA ASP A 51 1.60 -0.21 37.92
C ASP A 51 0.41 0.40 37.15
N VAL A 52 0.66 1.29 36.15
CA VAL A 52 -0.39 1.93 35.34
C VAL A 52 -0.34 1.53 33.86
N SER A 53 0.56 0.64 33.45
CA SER A 53 0.68 0.25 32.05
C SER A 53 -0.24 -0.91 31.68
N ASN A 54 -1.47 -0.59 31.26
CA ASN A 54 -2.39 -1.51 30.56
C ASN A 54 -1.93 -1.78 29.11
N PHE A 55 -0.62 -1.89 28.85
CA PHE A 55 -0.08 -2.18 27.52
C PHE A 55 1.08 -3.17 27.59
N GLU A 56 1.17 -3.98 26.57
CA GLU A 56 2.30 -4.87 26.31
C GLU A 56 3.20 -4.28 25.22
N LEU A 57 4.51 -4.28 25.45
CA LEU A 57 5.50 -3.85 24.47
C LEU A 57 5.96 -5.05 23.63
N ILE A 58 5.52 -5.11 22.37
CA ILE A 58 5.93 -6.15 21.43
C ILE A 58 6.93 -5.55 20.45
N LYS A 59 8.11 -6.18 20.34
CA LYS A 59 9.16 -5.73 19.40
C LYS A 59 8.69 -5.88 17.96
N ASN A 60 8.81 -4.81 17.16
CA ASN A 60 8.50 -4.86 15.74
C ASN A 60 9.42 -5.82 14.99
N SER A 61 8.84 -6.67 14.14
CA SER A 61 9.60 -7.56 13.25
C SER A 61 10.40 -6.74 12.21
N SER A 62 11.46 -7.33 11.64
CA SER A 62 12.25 -6.71 10.56
C SER A 62 11.39 -6.37 9.34
N MET A 63 10.43 -7.22 9.01
CA MET A 63 9.44 -6.97 7.95
C MET A 63 8.60 -5.73 8.27
N ARG A 64 8.05 -5.61 9.49
CA ARG A 64 7.26 -4.45 9.93
C ARG A 64 8.06 -3.15 9.86
N GLN A 65 9.32 -3.18 10.27
CA GLN A 65 10.22 -2.02 10.20
C GLN A 65 10.49 -1.60 8.74
N THR A 66 10.70 -2.57 7.83
CA THR A 66 10.91 -2.31 6.41
C THR A 66 9.66 -1.71 5.76
N ILE A 67 8.48 -2.27 6.04
CA ILE A 67 7.20 -1.74 5.56
C ILE A 67 7.00 -0.30 6.05
N ALA A 68 7.20 -0.04 7.35
CA ALA A 68 7.05 1.30 7.92
C ALA A 68 7.96 2.31 7.23
N LYS A 69 9.24 1.98 7.01
CA LYS A 69 10.20 2.84 6.31
C LYS A 69 9.73 3.18 4.89
N ARG A 70 9.32 2.17 4.11
CA ARG A 70 8.85 2.37 2.72
C ARG A 70 7.56 3.19 2.65
N LEU A 71 6.61 2.96 3.56
CA LEU A 71 5.36 3.73 3.58
C LEU A 71 5.57 5.19 3.96
N VAL A 72 6.45 5.47 4.94
CA VAL A 72 6.83 6.84 5.30
C VAL A 72 7.52 7.52 4.12
N GLU A 73 8.49 6.86 3.48
CA GLU A 73 9.19 7.37 2.30
C GLU A 73 8.20 7.73 1.17
N SER A 74 7.25 6.85 0.87
CA SER A 74 6.20 7.10 -0.12
C SER A 74 5.36 8.33 0.22
N LYS A 75 4.85 8.40 1.46
CA LYS A 75 3.96 9.50 1.88
C LYS A 75 4.67 10.85 1.99
N THR A 76 5.97 10.86 2.32
CA THR A 76 6.75 12.08 2.45
C THR A 76 7.19 12.62 1.09
N ASN A 77 7.61 11.73 0.17
CA ASN A 77 8.24 12.14 -1.08
C ASN A 77 7.24 12.30 -2.24
N ALA A 78 6.14 11.54 -2.26
CA ALA A 78 5.15 11.62 -3.32
C ALA A 78 3.94 12.45 -2.86
N PRO A 79 3.65 13.61 -3.47
CA PRO A 79 2.43 14.37 -3.20
C PRO A 79 1.23 13.62 -3.76
N HIS A 80 0.60 12.80 -2.90
CA HIS A 80 -0.56 12.01 -3.28
C HIS A 80 -1.79 12.87 -3.50
N PHE A 81 -2.49 12.65 -4.63
CA PHE A 81 -3.87 13.06 -4.79
C PHE A 81 -4.73 11.85 -5.15
N TYR A 82 -6.04 11.98 -5.01
CA TYR A 82 -6.96 10.85 -5.04
C TYR A 82 -8.15 11.18 -5.94
N LEU A 83 -8.50 10.23 -6.81
CA LEU A 83 -9.69 10.30 -7.67
C LEU A 83 -10.52 9.04 -7.44
N SER A 84 -11.82 9.20 -7.25
CA SER A 84 -12.74 8.07 -7.03
C SER A 84 -13.84 8.07 -8.09
N ILE A 85 -14.27 6.86 -8.48
CA ILE A 85 -15.39 6.66 -9.38
C ILE A 85 -16.19 5.41 -8.98
N ASP A 86 -17.50 5.46 -9.19
CA ASP A 86 -18.38 4.32 -9.02
C ASP A 86 -18.55 3.59 -10.35
N CYS A 87 -18.45 2.27 -10.32
CA CYS A 87 -18.61 1.39 -11.47
C CYS A 87 -19.78 0.44 -11.23
N ASN A 88 -20.71 0.33 -12.18
CA ASN A 88 -21.73 -0.72 -12.18
C ASN A 88 -21.07 -2.03 -12.64
N ILE A 89 -21.14 -3.05 -11.80
CA ILE A 89 -20.49 -4.34 -12.05
C ILE A 89 -21.48 -5.47 -12.37
N ASP A 90 -22.74 -5.19 -12.67
CA ASP A 90 -23.73 -6.23 -12.96
C ASP A 90 -23.33 -7.06 -14.19
N ASP A 91 -22.92 -6.40 -15.28
CA ASP A 91 -22.47 -7.08 -16.49
C ASP A 91 -21.16 -7.85 -16.27
N LEU A 92 -20.25 -7.31 -15.46
CA LEU A 92 -19.02 -8.00 -15.07
C LEU A 92 -19.32 -9.29 -14.28
N LEU A 93 -20.26 -9.24 -13.34
CA LEU A 93 -20.64 -10.41 -12.54
C LEU A 93 -21.31 -11.47 -13.42
N SER A 94 -22.15 -11.04 -14.35
CA SER A 94 -22.81 -11.91 -15.34
C SER A 94 -21.81 -12.55 -16.30
N PHE A 95 -20.86 -11.76 -16.83
CA PHE A 95 -19.76 -12.23 -17.66
C PHE A 95 -18.90 -13.27 -16.93
N ARG A 96 -18.44 -12.93 -15.70
CA ARG A 96 -17.65 -13.84 -14.88
C ARG A 96 -18.37 -15.17 -14.64
N LYS A 97 -19.68 -15.13 -14.36
CA LYS A 97 -20.48 -16.34 -14.15
C LYS A 97 -20.49 -17.19 -15.42
N LYS A 98 -20.79 -16.61 -16.58
CA LYS A 98 -20.80 -17.32 -17.87
C LYS A 98 -19.45 -17.96 -18.17
N VAL A 99 -18.33 -17.23 -18.02
CA VAL A 99 -17.00 -17.77 -18.28
C VAL A 99 -16.68 -18.94 -17.34
N ASN A 100 -17.03 -18.83 -16.05
CA ASN A 100 -16.79 -19.91 -15.08
C ASN A 100 -17.68 -21.15 -15.32
N ASP A 101 -18.87 -20.96 -15.88
CA ASP A 101 -19.79 -22.06 -16.19
C ASP A 101 -19.41 -22.77 -17.51
N GLU A 102 -18.93 -22.03 -18.53
CA GLU A 102 -18.51 -22.56 -19.83
C GLU A 102 -17.14 -23.22 -19.86
N PHE A 103 -16.20 -22.77 -18.98
CA PHE A 103 -14.81 -23.25 -18.94
C PHE A 103 -14.39 -23.74 -17.56
N PRO A 104 -15.10 -24.71 -16.96
CA PRO A 104 -14.80 -25.16 -15.59
C PRO A 104 -13.41 -25.81 -15.46
N GLU A 105 -12.89 -26.42 -16.54
CA GLU A 105 -11.58 -27.07 -16.59
C GLU A 105 -10.42 -26.08 -16.52
N GLN A 106 -10.61 -24.83 -16.92
CA GLN A 106 -9.58 -23.78 -16.85
C GLN A 106 -9.48 -23.14 -15.46
N GLY A 107 -10.34 -23.57 -14.55
CA GLY A 107 -10.43 -23.06 -13.18
C GLY A 107 -11.19 -21.74 -13.10
N LYS A 108 -11.76 -21.49 -11.92
CA LYS A 108 -12.62 -20.31 -11.71
C LYS A 108 -11.81 -19.03 -11.70
N ILE A 109 -12.28 -18.03 -12.47
CA ILE A 109 -11.79 -16.65 -12.43
C ILE A 109 -12.50 -15.87 -11.33
N SER A 110 -11.80 -14.98 -10.68
CA SER A 110 -12.31 -14.06 -9.65
C SER A 110 -12.61 -12.67 -10.23
N VAL A 111 -13.37 -11.86 -9.48
CA VAL A 111 -13.55 -10.43 -9.82
C VAL A 111 -12.21 -9.72 -9.85
N ASN A 112 -11.31 -10.07 -8.93
CA ASN A 112 -9.99 -9.46 -8.86
C ASN A 112 -9.14 -9.73 -10.12
N ASP A 113 -9.22 -10.94 -10.69
CA ASP A 113 -8.49 -11.29 -11.91
C ASP A 113 -8.97 -10.43 -13.10
N ILE A 114 -10.29 -10.16 -13.16
CA ILE A 114 -10.88 -9.28 -14.17
C ILE A 114 -10.38 -7.83 -13.95
N ILE A 115 -10.39 -7.34 -12.72
CA ILE A 115 -9.89 -6.01 -12.38
C ILE A 115 -8.43 -5.84 -12.79
N VAL A 116 -7.59 -6.84 -12.54
CA VAL A 116 -6.18 -6.84 -12.96
C VAL A 116 -6.08 -6.76 -14.49
N LYS A 117 -6.84 -7.58 -15.22
CA LYS A 117 -6.88 -7.52 -16.71
C LYS A 117 -7.31 -6.15 -17.21
N VAL A 118 -8.40 -5.60 -16.66
CA VAL A 118 -8.94 -4.29 -17.06
C VAL A 118 -7.91 -3.18 -16.76
N ALA A 119 -7.24 -3.23 -15.61
CA ALA A 119 -6.20 -2.26 -15.29
C ALA A 119 -5.03 -2.31 -16.27
N GLY A 120 -4.55 -3.51 -16.64
CA GLY A 120 -3.51 -3.68 -17.66
C GLY A 120 -3.89 -3.09 -19.02
N LEU A 121 -5.11 -3.38 -19.49
CA LEU A 121 -5.64 -2.81 -20.74
C LEU A 121 -5.80 -1.28 -20.64
N THR A 122 -6.19 -0.77 -19.47
CA THR A 122 -6.34 0.67 -19.25
C THR A 122 -4.99 1.37 -19.28
N LEU A 123 -3.95 0.80 -18.67
CA LEU A 123 -2.58 1.35 -18.72
C LEU A 123 -2.04 1.39 -20.15
N ASN A 124 -2.34 0.39 -20.97
CA ASN A 124 -1.97 0.37 -22.38
C ASN A 124 -2.68 1.49 -23.19
N LYS A 125 -3.96 1.79 -22.85
CA LYS A 125 -4.73 2.88 -23.49
C LYS A 125 -4.40 4.28 -22.93
N VAL A 126 -3.86 4.36 -21.72
CA VAL A 126 -3.48 5.60 -21.02
C VAL A 126 -2.05 5.44 -20.46
N PRO A 127 -1.03 5.37 -21.34
CA PRO A 127 0.35 5.11 -20.93
C PRO A 127 0.92 6.19 -20.01
N GLU A 128 0.31 7.38 -19.98
CA GLU A 128 0.68 8.47 -19.08
C GLU A 128 0.44 8.14 -17.60
N CYS A 129 -0.38 7.11 -17.29
CA CYS A 129 -0.52 6.57 -15.95
C CYS A 129 0.45 5.44 -15.63
N ASN A 130 1.13 4.86 -16.63
CA ASN A 130 2.08 3.76 -16.46
C ASN A 130 3.51 4.29 -16.35
N VAL A 131 3.78 5.07 -15.32
CA VAL A 131 5.01 5.86 -15.19
C VAL A 131 5.65 5.71 -13.81
N SER A 132 6.92 6.11 -13.72
CA SER A 132 7.68 6.26 -12.49
C SER A 132 8.45 7.57 -12.50
N TRP A 133 8.32 8.34 -11.43
CA TRP A 133 9.03 9.59 -11.23
C TRP A 133 10.48 9.38 -10.80
N THR A 134 11.40 10.13 -11.39
CA THR A 134 12.76 10.35 -10.88
C THR A 134 13.03 11.86 -10.88
N ASN A 135 14.04 12.32 -10.14
CA ASN A 135 14.36 13.75 -10.10
C ASN A 135 14.79 14.31 -11.47
N GLU A 136 15.28 13.46 -12.36
CA GLU A 136 15.82 13.86 -13.66
C GLU A 136 14.84 13.60 -14.82
N SER A 137 13.93 12.61 -14.65
CA SER A 137 13.07 12.18 -15.75
C SER A 137 11.85 11.40 -15.25
N THR A 138 10.81 11.34 -16.08
CA THR A 138 9.70 10.40 -15.90
C THR A 138 9.92 9.18 -16.80
N LYS A 139 9.93 7.99 -16.20
CA LYS A 139 10.01 6.72 -16.95
C LYS A 139 8.62 6.32 -17.41
N PHE A 140 8.44 6.09 -18.69
CA PHE A 140 7.24 5.51 -19.27
C PHE A 140 7.48 4.02 -19.51
N PHE A 141 6.66 3.18 -18.90
CA PHE A 141 6.74 1.72 -19.07
C PHE A 141 5.97 1.29 -20.31
N LYS A 142 6.54 0.36 -21.07
CA LYS A 142 5.91 -0.20 -22.29
C LYS A 142 4.98 -1.36 -21.99
N SER A 143 5.18 -2.04 -20.85
CA SER A 143 4.36 -3.16 -20.37
C SER A 143 3.62 -2.78 -19.09
N SER A 144 2.50 -3.45 -18.84
CA SER A 144 1.71 -3.29 -17.62
C SER A 144 2.01 -4.43 -16.67
N ASP A 145 2.97 -4.21 -15.76
CA ASP A 145 3.37 -5.15 -14.73
C ASP A 145 2.64 -4.82 -13.42
N ILE A 146 1.56 -5.53 -13.14
CA ILE A 146 0.65 -5.18 -12.03
C ILE A 146 1.00 -5.93 -10.76
N SER A 147 1.32 -5.17 -9.72
CA SER A 147 1.52 -5.65 -8.35
C SER A 147 0.16 -5.81 -7.66
N VAL A 148 -0.14 -7.02 -7.19
CA VAL A 148 -1.39 -7.31 -6.46
C VAL A 148 -1.08 -7.42 -4.97
N ALA A 149 -1.74 -6.58 -4.15
CA ALA A 149 -1.53 -6.61 -2.70
C ALA A 149 -2.13 -7.89 -2.08
N VAL A 150 -1.29 -8.68 -1.42
CA VAL A 150 -1.65 -9.93 -0.74
C VAL A 150 -1.29 -9.84 0.73
N ALA A 151 -2.28 -10.02 1.60
CA ALA A 151 -2.06 -10.13 3.04
C ALA A 151 -1.41 -11.47 3.36
N ILE A 152 -0.35 -11.43 4.19
CA ILE A 152 0.35 -12.60 4.71
C ILE A 152 0.53 -12.46 6.22
N ASP A 153 0.91 -13.53 6.89
CA ASP A 153 1.20 -13.46 8.32
C ASP A 153 2.32 -12.46 8.60
N GLY A 154 2.02 -11.48 9.46
CA GLY A 154 2.96 -10.44 9.85
C GLY A 154 3.08 -9.24 8.90
N GLY A 155 2.37 -9.21 7.75
CA GLY A 155 2.47 -8.07 6.84
C GLY A 155 1.70 -8.17 5.52
N LEU A 156 2.24 -7.51 4.52
CA LEU A 156 1.69 -7.46 3.17
C LEU A 156 2.84 -7.59 2.17
N ILE A 157 2.62 -8.36 1.12
CA ILE A 157 3.53 -8.47 -0.03
C ILE A 157 2.75 -8.21 -1.32
N THR A 158 3.45 -7.76 -2.35
CA THR A 158 2.83 -7.35 -3.63
C THR A 158 3.44 -8.13 -4.81
N PRO A 159 3.09 -9.42 -4.98
CA PRO A 159 3.50 -10.18 -6.16
C PRO A 159 3.04 -9.52 -7.45
N ILE A 160 3.80 -9.72 -8.53
CA ILE A 160 3.65 -9.01 -9.79
C ILE A 160 3.19 -9.96 -10.89
N VAL A 161 2.08 -9.65 -11.52
CA VAL A 161 1.67 -10.25 -12.79
C VAL A 161 2.24 -9.39 -13.92
N ARG A 162 3.11 -9.97 -14.74
CA ARG A 162 3.82 -9.25 -15.79
C ARG A 162 3.02 -9.25 -17.10
N ASN A 163 3.21 -8.19 -17.93
CA ASN A 163 2.61 -8.07 -19.27
C ASN A 163 1.11 -8.40 -19.27
N VAL A 164 0.37 -7.82 -18.34
CA VAL A 164 -1.07 -8.15 -18.13
C VAL A 164 -1.90 -7.83 -19.37
N GLU A 165 -1.54 -6.78 -20.12
CA GLU A 165 -2.21 -6.36 -21.35
C GLU A 165 -2.25 -7.47 -22.41
N GLU A 166 -1.20 -8.29 -22.51
CA GLU A 166 -1.07 -9.36 -23.52
C GLU A 166 -1.72 -10.69 -23.12
N LYS A 167 -1.98 -10.87 -21.81
CA LYS A 167 -2.44 -12.14 -21.26
C LYS A 167 -3.96 -12.31 -21.29
N GLY A 168 -4.42 -13.51 -21.61
CA GLY A 168 -5.82 -13.91 -21.41
C GLY A 168 -6.16 -14.03 -19.91
N ILE A 169 -7.43 -13.87 -19.58
CA ILE A 169 -7.91 -13.79 -18.20
C ILE A 169 -7.63 -15.06 -17.38
N HIS A 170 -7.76 -16.25 -17.99
CA HIS A 170 -7.44 -17.53 -17.33
C HIS A 170 -5.94 -17.63 -16.97
N LYS A 171 -5.05 -17.15 -17.85
CA LYS A 171 -3.62 -17.11 -17.57
C LYS A 171 -3.30 -16.19 -16.41
N ILE A 172 -3.92 -15.00 -16.37
CA ILE A 172 -3.82 -14.06 -15.26
C ILE A 172 -4.29 -14.73 -13.96
N SER A 173 -5.47 -15.37 -13.98
CA SER A 173 -6.03 -16.05 -12.81
C SER A 173 -5.10 -17.16 -12.28
N SER A 174 -4.53 -17.98 -13.17
CA SER A 174 -3.60 -19.04 -12.77
C SER A 174 -2.31 -18.49 -12.17
N GLU A 175 -1.73 -17.44 -12.77
CA GLU A 175 -0.52 -16.79 -12.23
C GLU A 175 -0.77 -16.11 -10.88
N ILE A 176 -1.92 -15.44 -10.71
CA ILE A 176 -2.28 -14.84 -9.42
C ILE A 176 -2.38 -15.91 -8.33
N LYS A 177 -3.04 -17.04 -8.60
CA LYS A 177 -3.17 -18.16 -7.65
C LYS A 177 -1.80 -18.71 -7.25
N GLU A 178 -0.93 -18.97 -8.21
CA GLU A 178 0.44 -19.46 -7.97
C GLU A 178 1.24 -18.45 -7.12
N LEU A 179 1.20 -17.17 -7.49
CA LEU A 179 1.90 -16.11 -6.76
C LEU A 179 1.37 -15.93 -5.32
N VAL A 180 0.04 -16.03 -5.13
CA VAL A 180 -0.57 -15.96 -3.80
C VAL A 180 -0.16 -17.16 -2.93
N GLU A 181 -0.10 -18.35 -3.50
CA GLU A 181 0.37 -19.55 -2.80
C GLU A 181 1.84 -19.41 -2.39
N LYS A 182 2.71 -19.01 -3.32
CA LYS A 182 4.12 -18.70 -3.03
C LYS A 182 4.28 -17.62 -1.96
N ALA A 183 3.43 -16.57 -2.01
CA ALA A 183 3.44 -15.50 -1.02
C ALA A 183 3.14 -16.01 0.39
N LYS A 184 2.10 -16.84 0.54
CA LYS A 184 1.70 -17.44 1.82
C LYS A 184 2.76 -18.41 2.37
N ASN A 185 3.43 -19.13 1.48
CA ASN A 185 4.48 -20.10 1.85
C ASN A 185 5.86 -19.43 2.03
N GLY A 186 5.99 -18.11 1.78
CA GLY A 186 7.26 -17.39 1.90
C GLY A 186 8.32 -17.79 0.85
N THR A 187 7.88 -18.32 -0.30
CA THR A 187 8.75 -18.86 -1.37
C THR A 187 8.84 -17.96 -2.60
N LEU A 188 8.30 -16.73 -2.53
CA LEU A 188 8.44 -15.75 -3.62
C LEU A 188 9.89 -15.36 -3.83
N SER A 189 10.35 -15.41 -5.07
CA SER A 189 11.65 -14.87 -5.48
C SER A 189 11.62 -13.33 -5.54
N PRO A 190 12.76 -12.65 -5.35
CA PRO A 190 12.82 -11.18 -5.43
C PRO A 190 12.26 -10.60 -6.73
N ASN A 191 12.40 -11.28 -7.85
CA ASN A 191 11.88 -10.85 -9.15
C ASN A 191 10.35 -10.93 -9.24
N GLU A 192 9.69 -11.71 -8.38
CA GLU A 192 8.24 -11.86 -8.39
C GLU A 192 7.52 -10.75 -7.62
N TYR A 193 8.23 -9.94 -6.79
CA TYR A 193 7.63 -8.82 -6.05
C TYR A 193 8.36 -7.48 -6.20
N ASN A 194 9.47 -7.41 -6.96
CA ASN A 194 10.16 -6.16 -7.26
C ASN A 194 9.98 -5.76 -8.73
N GLY A 195 9.79 -4.47 -8.97
CA GLY A 195 9.80 -3.90 -10.33
C GLY A 195 8.45 -3.89 -11.04
N GLY A 196 7.33 -3.95 -10.34
CA GLY A 196 6.00 -3.69 -10.92
C GLY A 196 5.85 -2.22 -11.34
N THR A 197 4.93 -1.95 -12.26
CA THR A 197 4.70 -0.60 -12.81
C THR A 197 3.47 0.08 -12.23
N PHE A 198 2.52 -0.71 -11.72
CA PHE A 198 1.26 -0.26 -11.12
C PHE A 198 0.84 -1.22 -10.02
N SER A 199 0.08 -0.75 -9.04
CA SER A 199 -0.41 -1.60 -7.95
C SER A 199 -1.93 -1.63 -7.87
N ILE A 200 -2.47 -2.76 -7.41
CA ILE A 200 -3.88 -2.92 -7.05
C ILE A 200 -3.97 -3.40 -5.59
N SER A 201 -4.78 -2.71 -4.80
CA SER A 201 -5.13 -3.10 -3.44
C SER A 201 -6.64 -3.31 -3.36
N ASN A 202 -7.08 -4.53 -3.05
CA ASN A 202 -8.49 -4.89 -2.99
C ASN A 202 -8.90 -5.26 -1.56
N LEU A 203 -9.78 -4.45 -0.98
CA LEU A 203 -10.39 -4.69 0.35
C LEU A 203 -11.89 -5.00 0.27
N GLY A 204 -12.40 -5.29 -0.92
CA GLY A 204 -13.81 -5.62 -1.13
C GLY A 204 -14.27 -6.84 -0.36
N MET A 205 -13.39 -7.84 -0.18
CA MET A 205 -13.67 -9.05 0.62
C MET A 205 -13.92 -8.77 2.11
N TYR A 206 -13.44 -7.62 2.60
CA TYR A 206 -13.67 -7.16 3.99
C TYR A 206 -14.88 -6.23 4.13
N GLY A 207 -15.65 -6.02 3.05
CA GLY A 207 -16.82 -5.14 3.06
C GLY A 207 -16.49 -3.64 3.05
N ILE A 208 -15.23 -3.25 2.83
CA ILE A 208 -14.82 -1.85 2.79
C ILE A 208 -15.37 -1.20 1.52
N LYS A 209 -16.18 -0.16 1.67
CA LYS A 209 -16.84 0.54 0.55
C LYS A 209 -15.84 1.29 -0.32
N ASN A 210 -14.99 2.08 0.29
CA ASN A 210 -13.92 2.84 -0.37
C ASN A 210 -12.76 3.08 0.60
N PHE A 211 -11.58 3.29 0.06
CA PHE A 211 -10.39 3.68 0.81
C PHE A 211 -9.35 4.28 -0.14
N THR A 212 -8.36 4.97 0.42
CA THR A 212 -7.21 5.48 -0.31
C THR A 212 -5.98 4.66 0.03
N ALA A 213 -5.31 4.10 -0.98
CA ALA A 213 -4.09 3.34 -0.79
C ALA A 213 -2.85 4.25 -0.85
N ILE A 214 -1.78 3.85 -0.16
CA ILE A 214 -0.47 4.51 -0.27
C ILE A 214 0.24 3.92 -1.49
N ILE A 215 0.80 4.79 -2.33
CA ILE A 215 1.57 4.39 -3.52
C ILE A 215 2.75 3.52 -3.10
N ASN A 216 3.03 2.47 -3.87
CA ASN A 216 4.17 1.57 -3.67
C ASN A 216 5.36 2.01 -4.55
N PRO A 217 6.36 2.74 -4.02
CA PRO A 217 7.49 3.19 -4.83
C PRO A 217 8.26 2.02 -5.47
N PRO A 218 8.80 2.18 -6.69
CA PRO A 218 8.92 3.41 -7.50
C PRO A 218 7.71 3.71 -8.41
N GLN A 219 6.60 3.00 -8.26
CA GLN A 219 5.36 3.23 -9.02
C GLN A 219 4.78 4.62 -8.70
N SER A 220 4.06 5.22 -9.66
CA SER A 220 3.42 6.52 -9.48
C SER A 220 1.91 6.44 -9.24
N ALA A 221 1.32 5.24 -9.29
CA ALA A 221 -0.11 5.07 -9.03
C ALA A 221 -0.46 3.72 -8.40
N ILE A 222 -1.58 3.69 -7.67
CA ILE A 222 -2.21 2.49 -7.10
C ILE A 222 -3.72 2.61 -7.14
N LEU A 223 -4.40 1.54 -7.55
CA LEU A 223 -5.85 1.43 -7.56
C LEU A 223 -6.34 0.72 -6.30
N ALA A 224 -7.09 1.41 -5.47
CA ALA A 224 -7.83 0.86 -4.35
C ALA A 224 -9.21 0.40 -4.82
N VAL A 225 -9.60 -0.83 -4.49
CA VAL A 225 -10.86 -1.45 -4.91
C VAL A 225 -11.71 -1.77 -3.70
N GLY A 226 -12.91 -1.19 -3.66
CA GLY A 226 -13.90 -1.42 -2.62
C GLY A 226 -14.82 -2.62 -2.90
N ALA A 227 -15.71 -2.90 -1.95
CA ALA A 227 -16.73 -3.94 -2.07
C ALA A 227 -17.81 -3.56 -3.09
N GLY A 228 -18.22 -4.53 -3.90
CA GLY A 228 -19.46 -4.42 -4.66
C GLY A 228 -20.67 -4.46 -3.73
N GLN A 229 -21.53 -3.45 -3.80
CA GLN A 229 -22.70 -3.30 -2.95
C GLN A 229 -23.96 -3.10 -3.82
N LYS A 230 -25.06 -3.70 -3.44
CA LYS A 230 -26.36 -3.41 -4.06
C LYS A 230 -26.86 -2.06 -3.53
N ILE A 231 -26.96 -1.10 -4.43
CA ILE A 231 -27.49 0.24 -4.12
C ILE A 231 -28.54 0.67 -5.13
N PRO A 232 -29.53 1.47 -4.74
CA PRO A 232 -30.45 2.10 -5.68
C PRO A 232 -29.70 3.15 -6.50
N THR A 233 -29.82 3.05 -7.81
CA THR A 233 -29.27 4.01 -8.78
C THR A 233 -30.38 4.50 -9.71
N VAL A 234 -30.20 5.67 -10.31
CA VAL A 234 -31.11 6.17 -11.33
C VAL A 234 -30.56 5.79 -12.69
N ASN A 235 -31.37 5.08 -13.49
CA ASN A 235 -31.08 4.75 -14.87
C ASN A 235 -32.32 5.04 -15.72
N ASP A 236 -32.21 5.86 -16.76
CA ASP A 236 -33.32 6.29 -17.63
C ASP A 236 -34.54 6.78 -16.82
N ASP A 237 -34.31 7.69 -15.85
CA ASP A 237 -35.29 8.27 -14.92
C ASP A 237 -36.04 7.24 -14.04
N LYS A 238 -35.55 6.01 -13.95
CA LYS A 238 -36.10 4.94 -13.08
C LYS A 238 -35.09 4.56 -11.99
N ILE A 239 -35.60 4.31 -10.79
CA ILE A 239 -34.81 3.75 -9.71
C ILE A 239 -34.63 2.25 -9.97
N VAL A 240 -33.39 1.81 -10.12
CA VAL A 240 -32.99 0.41 -10.29
C VAL A 240 -32.00 0.01 -9.20
N ILE A 241 -31.97 -1.27 -8.85
CA ILE A 241 -30.96 -1.80 -7.92
C ILE A 241 -29.82 -2.37 -8.75
N CYS A 242 -28.62 -1.81 -8.56
CA CYS A 242 -27.40 -2.25 -9.24
C CYS A 242 -26.32 -2.66 -8.24
N ASN A 243 -25.43 -3.58 -8.65
CA ASN A 243 -24.20 -3.82 -7.94
C ASN A 243 -23.17 -2.75 -8.32
N VAL A 244 -22.80 -1.89 -7.37
CA VAL A 244 -21.85 -0.79 -7.61
C VAL A 244 -20.59 -1.02 -6.78
N MET A 245 -19.45 -0.89 -7.43
CA MET A 245 -18.13 -0.98 -6.85
C MET A 245 -17.44 0.38 -6.96
N ASN A 246 -16.96 0.90 -5.83
CA ASN A 246 -16.13 2.10 -5.85
C ASN A 246 -14.67 1.73 -6.05
N VAL A 247 -13.99 2.48 -6.92
CA VAL A 247 -12.54 2.40 -7.09
C VAL A 247 -11.93 3.78 -6.88
N THR A 248 -10.78 3.82 -6.19
CA THR A 248 -10.04 5.04 -5.92
C THR A 248 -8.62 4.91 -6.43
N LEU A 249 -8.22 5.80 -7.33
CA LEU A 249 -6.87 5.91 -7.85
C LEU A 249 -6.08 6.90 -6.99
N SER A 250 -4.98 6.45 -6.37
CA SER A 250 -3.99 7.32 -5.72
C SER A 250 -2.86 7.55 -6.72
N CYS A 251 -2.51 8.81 -6.97
CA CYS A 251 -1.48 9.22 -7.93
C CYS A 251 -0.43 10.11 -7.27
N ASP A 252 0.81 9.97 -7.73
CA ASP A 252 1.90 10.91 -7.47
C ASP A 252 1.75 12.12 -8.41
N HIS A 253 1.40 13.29 -7.85
CA HIS A 253 1.11 14.49 -8.64
C HIS A 253 2.34 15.09 -9.34
N ARG A 254 3.53 14.56 -9.10
CA ARG A 254 4.73 14.94 -9.85
C ARG A 254 4.79 14.29 -11.23
N ALA A 255 4.20 13.10 -11.38
CA ALA A 255 4.25 12.30 -12.60
C ALA A 255 2.90 12.20 -13.33
N ILE A 256 1.79 12.33 -12.60
CA ILE A 256 0.43 12.13 -13.12
C ILE A 256 -0.42 13.34 -12.74
N ASP A 257 -1.00 13.99 -13.74
CA ASP A 257 -1.92 15.10 -13.55
C ASP A 257 -3.36 14.63 -13.32
N GLY A 258 -4.20 15.50 -12.76
CA GLY A 258 -5.60 15.20 -12.49
C GLY A 258 -6.39 14.76 -13.72
N ALA A 259 -6.15 15.39 -14.89
CA ALA A 259 -6.78 15.04 -16.15
C ALA A 259 -6.38 13.63 -16.63
N VAL A 260 -5.11 13.26 -16.48
CA VAL A 260 -4.58 11.93 -16.84
C VAL A 260 -5.18 10.87 -15.94
N GLY A 261 -5.21 11.10 -14.62
CA GLY A 261 -5.84 10.17 -13.68
C GLY A 261 -7.35 10.01 -13.92
N ALA A 262 -8.06 11.09 -14.25
CA ALA A 262 -9.48 11.05 -14.63
C ALA A 262 -9.70 10.27 -15.93
N LYS A 263 -8.86 10.46 -16.95
CA LYS A 263 -8.89 9.69 -18.21
C LYS A 263 -8.68 8.20 -17.93
N PHE A 264 -7.74 7.83 -17.06
CA PHE A 264 -7.53 6.46 -16.64
C PHE A 264 -8.82 5.86 -16.04
N LEU A 265 -9.44 6.53 -15.09
CA LEU A 265 -10.66 6.04 -14.44
C LEU A 265 -11.84 5.95 -15.41
N GLN A 266 -11.97 6.88 -16.36
CA GLN A 266 -13.00 6.82 -17.41
C GLN A 266 -12.83 5.58 -18.30
N VAL A 267 -11.60 5.31 -18.76
CA VAL A 267 -11.29 4.12 -19.58
C VAL A 267 -11.49 2.85 -18.77
N PHE A 268 -11.03 2.82 -17.53
CA PHE A 268 -11.23 1.70 -16.61
C PHE A 268 -12.72 1.40 -16.42
N LYS A 269 -13.52 2.44 -16.07
CA LYS A 269 -14.98 2.32 -15.93
C LYS A 269 -15.63 1.77 -17.19
N LYS A 270 -15.29 2.32 -18.35
CA LYS A 270 -15.86 1.88 -19.63
C LYS A 270 -15.63 0.39 -19.89
N ILE A 271 -14.43 -0.13 -19.56
CA ILE A 271 -14.10 -1.53 -19.79
C ILE A 271 -14.74 -2.43 -18.72
N ILE A 272 -14.71 -2.02 -17.46
CA ILE A 272 -15.24 -2.83 -16.35
C ILE A 272 -16.77 -2.99 -16.43
N GLU A 273 -17.47 -1.94 -16.89
CA GLU A 273 -18.91 -1.94 -17.11
C GLU A 273 -19.31 -2.66 -18.43
N ASN A 274 -18.36 -2.85 -19.36
CA ASN A 274 -18.57 -3.54 -20.63
C ASN A 274 -17.49 -4.59 -20.86
N PRO A 275 -17.58 -5.77 -20.21
CA PRO A 275 -16.50 -6.77 -20.21
C PRO A 275 -16.12 -7.29 -21.61
N MET A 276 -17.01 -7.20 -22.60
CA MET A 276 -16.70 -7.56 -23.99
C MET A 276 -15.58 -6.72 -24.59
N LEU A 277 -15.34 -5.51 -24.07
CA LEU A 277 -14.23 -4.66 -24.52
C LEU A 277 -12.84 -5.19 -24.11
N MET A 278 -12.76 -6.22 -23.28
CA MET A 278 -11.49 -6.88 -22.93
C MET A 278 -10.93 -7.72 -24.08
N SER A 279 -11.76 -8.06 -25.08
CA SER A 279 -11.37 -8.85 -26.26
C SER A 279 -10.97 -7.99 -27.48
N LEU A 280 -11.09 -6.68 -27.35
CA LEU A 280 -10.71 -5.68 -28.39
C LEU A 280 -9.35 -5.04 -28.06
#